data_0895952fdea3e9587999eab73b017723
#
_entry.id   0895952fdea3e9587999eab73b017723
#
_cell.length_a   1.000
_cell.length_b   1.000
_cell.length_c   1.000
_cell.angle_alpha   90.00
_cell.angle_beta   90.00
_cell.angle_gamma   90.00
#
_symmetry.space_group_name_H-M   'P 1'
#
loop_
_entity.id
_entity.type
_entity.pdbx_description
1 polymer ?
#
loop_
_entity_poly.entity_id
_entity_poly.type
_entity_poly.pdbx_seq_one_letter_code
_entity_poly.pdbx_strand_id
1 'polypeptide(L)'
;MTNTRTVLALAAAVMLGGCGYQSIPQSENAVSAGWAEVENQYQRRADLVPNLVETVKGYASHEKETLESVMEARAKATSVQVSANDLTPEKLKAFEAAQGQLRGALGRLLAVAENYPQLKANENFRDLQAQLEGTENRIAIARRRYIEAVQGFNNLVTVPPTSWTNSMFYKKQPKPQFQATTPDAATAPKVKF
;
A
#
# COMPACT_ATOMS: atom_id res chain seq x y z
N MET A 1 39.10 42.94 9.80
CA MET A 1 37.60 42.86 9.89
C MET A 1 36.96 41.95 8.81
N THR A 2 37.68 41.60 7.75
CA THR A 2 37.21 40.71 6.71
C THR A 2 37.07 39.24 7.12
N ASN A 3 37.89 38.75 8.04
CA ASN A 3 37.91 37.33 8.44
C ASN A 3 36.70 36.87 9.28
N THR A 4 36.08 37.75 10.03
CA THR A 4 34.92 37.39 10.87
C THR A 4 33.67 37.20 10.01
N ARG A 5 33.48 38.01 8.97
CA ARG A 5 32.34 37.87 8.03
C ARG A 5 32.45 36.61 7.17
N THR A 6 33.67 36.27 6.73
CA THR A 6 33.93 35.03 5.98
C THR A 6 33.77 33.80 6.86
N VAL A 7 34.17 33.80 8.12
CA VAL A 7 33.97 32.70 9.06
C VAL A 7 32.48 32.53 9.39
N LEU A 8 31.73 33.59 9.59
CA LEU A 8 30.27 33.55 9.80
C LEU A 8 29.54 33.02 8.55
N ALA A 9 29.94 33.42 7.35
CA ALA A 9 29.34 32.90 6.12
C ALA A 9 29.66 31.43 5.91
N LEU A 10 30.86 30.96 6.22
CA LEU A 10 31.21 29.53 6.18
C LEU A 10 30.47 28.75 7.23
N ALA A 11 30.31 29.25 8.44
CA ALA A 11 29.53 28.59 9.52
C ALA A 11 28.05 28.49 9.13
N ALA A 12 27.45 29.51 8.55
CA ALA A 12 26.09 29.51 8.06
C ALA A 12 25.89 28.50 6.90
N ALA A 13 26.87 28.38 5.98
CA ALA A 13 26.86 27.44 4.89
C ALA A 13 26.92 25.96 5.39
N VAL A 14 27.72 25.70 6.42
CA VAL A 14 27.82 24.37 7.05
C VAL A 14 26.52 24.00 7.81
N MET A 15 25.89 24.96 8.49
CA MET A 15 24.61 24.77 9.16
C MET A 15 23.47 24.47 8.17
N LEU A 16 23.46 25.12 7.00
CA LEU A 16 22.47 24.87 5.94
C LEU A 16 22.69 23.53 5.22
N GLY A 17 23.93 23.06 5.10
CA GLY A 17 24.25 21.76 4.48
C GLY A 17 23.89 20.55 5.35
N GLY A 18 23.80 20.72 6.66
CA GLY A 18 23.48 19.64 7.60
C GLY A 18 22.01 19.16 7.57
N CYS A 19 21.10 20.01 7.14
CA CYS A 19 19.65 19.71 7.17
C CYS A 19 19.20 18.54 6.30
N GLY A 20 19.93 18.18 5.22
CA GLY A 20 19.56 17.08 4.31
C GLY A 20 20.29 15.77 4.60
N TYR A 21 21.42 15.82 5.30
CA TYR A 21 22.31 14.66 5.43
C TYR A 21 21.71 13.50 6.23
N GLN A 22 20.96 13.75 7.29
CA GLN A 22 20.26 12.74 8.07
C GLN A 22 18.80 12.54 7.64
N SER A 23 18.14 13.60 7.20
CA SER A 23 16.71 13.57 6.90
C SER A 23 16.35 12.71 5.69
N ILE A 24 17.21 12.68 4.64
CA ILE A 24 16.98 11.85 3.45
C ILE A 24 17.01 10.34 3.82
N PRO A 25 18.06 9.79 4.47
CA PRO A 25 18.07 8.39 4.88
C PRO A 25 16.95 8.04 5.87
N GLN A 26 16.65 8.92 6.82
CA GLN A 26 15.56 8.70 7.79
C GLN A 26 14.21 8.63 7.09
N SER A 27 13.95 9.52 6.14
CA SER A 27 12.71 9.50 5.38
C SER A 27 12.63 8.30 4.43
N GLU A 28 13.74 7.85 3.85
CA GLU A 28 13.79 6.60 3.06
C GLU A 28 13.45 5.38 3.92
N ASN A 29 13.96 5.32 5.15
CA ASN A 29 13.62 4.26 6.11
C ASN A 29 12.12 4.32 6.49
N ALA A 30 11.54 5.51 6.64
CA ALA A 30 10.12 5.66 6.90
C ALA A 30 9.26 5.14 5.71
N VAL A 31 9.69 5.39 4.47
CA VAL A 31 9.04 4.81 3.28
C VAL A 31 9.12 3.28 3.29
N SER A 32 10.29 2.73 3.62
CA SER A 32 10.50 1.28 3.69
C SER A 32 9.63 0.64 4.77
N ALA A 33 9.52 1.26 5.94
CA ALA A 33 8.66 0.81 7.03
C ALA A 33 7.17 0.90 6.65
N GLY A 34 6.77 1.99 5.98
CA GLY A 34 5.40 2.16 5.48
C GLY A 34 5.02 1.11 4.42
N TRP A 35 5.97 0.76 3.54
CA TRP A 35 5.77 -0.30 2.56
C TRP A 35 5.64 -1.68 3.22
N ALA A 36 6.51 -2.01 4.17
CA ALA A 36 6.44 -3.27 4.92
C ALA A 36 5.08 -3.43 5.64
N GLU A 37 4.53 -2.34 6.19
CA GLU A 37 3.19 -2.37 6.80
C GLU A 37 2.11 -2.67 5.75
N VAL A 38 2.20 -2.09 4.55
CA VAL A 38 1.30 -2.39 3.44
C VAL A 38 1.37 -3.88 3.08
N GLU A 39 2.57 -4.43 2.88
CA GLU A 39 2.75 -5.86 2.57
C GLU A 39 2.17 -6.77 3.66
N ASN A 40 2.42 -6.46 4.94
CA ASN A 40 1.90 -7.22 6.07
C ASN A 40 0.36 -7.27 6.07
N GLN A 41 -0.32 -6.17 5.77
CA GLN A 41 -1.78 -6.17 5.73
C GLN A 41 -2.34 -6.95 4.53
N TYR A 42 -1.69 -6.88 3.37
CA TYR A 42 -2.07 -7.68 2.22
C TYR A 42 -1.79 -9.18 2.43
N GLN A 43 -0.68 -9.53 3.08
CA GLN A 43 -0.39 -10.91 3.46
C GLN A 43 -1.46 -11.44 4.42
N ARG A 44 -1.81 -10.67 5.46
CA ARG A 44 -2.88 -11.04 6.40
C ARG A 44 -4.20 -11.33 5.67
N ARG A 45 -4.57 -10.52 4.67
CA ARG A 45 -5.74 -10.79 3.83
C ARG A 45 -5.64 -12.12 3.09
N ALA A 46 -4.48 -12.38 2.47
CA ALA A 46 -4.24 -13.62 1.74
C ALA A 46 -4.27 -14.87 2.64
N ASP A 47 -3.87 -14.73 3.91
CA ASP A 47 -3.86 -15.82 4.89
C ASP A 47 -5.25 -16.19 5.39
N LEU A 48 -6.21 -15.27 5.34
CA LEU A 48 -7.62 -15.53 5.69
C LEU A 48 -8.36 -16.30 4.58
N VAL A 49 -7.87 -16.22 3.34
CA VAL A 49 -8.58 -16.78 2.17
C VAL A 49 -8.80 -18.30 2.25
N PRO A 50 -7.80 -19.15 2.58
CA PRO A 50 -8.01 -20.60 2.65
C PRO A 50 -9.10 -21.00 3.63
N ASN A 51 -9.11 -20.38 4.81
CA ASN A 51 -10.11 -20.67 5.84
C ASN A 51 -11.51 -20.26 5.40
N LEU A 52 -11.64 -19.11 4.72
CA LEU A 52 -12.90 -18.66 4.16
C LEU A 52 -13.40 -19.62 3.08
N VAL A 53 -12.54 -20.03 2.15
CA VAL A 53 -12.86 -20.96 1.06
C VAL A 53 -13.33 -22.31 1.61
N GLU A 54 -12.62 -22.89 2.58
CA GLU A 54 -13.02 -24.15 3.18
C GLU A 54 -14.35 -24.03 3.97
N THR A 55 -14.57 -22.91 4.64
CA THR A 55 -15.84 -22.66 5.34
C THR A 55 -17.01 -22.58 4.35
N VAL A 56 -16.85 -21.82 3.25
CA VAL A 56 -17.88 -21.67 2.20
C VAL A 56 -18.13 -23.01 1.50
N LYS A 57 -17.08 -23.76 1.18
CA LYS A 57 -17.15 -25.06 0.51
C LYS A 57 -18.00 -26.08 1.29
N GLY A 58 -17.98 -26.01 2.61
CA GLY A 58 -18.81 -26.86 3.47
C GLY A 58 -20.32 -26.68 3.27
N TYR A 59 -20.76 -25.54 2.77
CA TYR A 59 -22.17 -25.17 2.55
C TYR A 59 -22.55 -24.98 1.09
N ALA A 60 -21.59 -24.56 0.26
CA ALA A 60 -21.78 -24.17 -1.13
C ALA A 60 -20.80 -24.91 -2.06
N SER A 61 -20.68 -26.23 -1.92
CA SER A 61 -19.73 -27.06 -2.71
C SER A 61 -19.99 -27.05 -4.22
N HIS A 62 -21.17 -26.62 -4.67
CA HIS A 62 -21.53 -26.50 -6.08
C HIS A 62 -20.94 -25.24 -6.74
N GLU A 63 -20.47 -24.27 -5.95
CA GLU A 63 -19.89 -22.99 -6.40
C GLU A 63 -18.40 -23.12 -6.78
N LYS A 64 -18.06 -24.22 -7.48
CA LYS A 64 -16.66 -24.59 -7.79
C LYS A 64 -15.88 -23.46 -8.47
N GLU A 65 -16.47 -22.85 -9.50
CA GLU A 65 -15.83 -21.79 -10.29
C GLU A 65 -15.48 -20.57 -9.42
N THR A 66 -16.38 -20.16 -8.52
CA THR A 66 -16.14 -19.05 -7.61
C THR A 66 -15.04 -19.39 -6.61
N LEU A 67 -15.06 -20.60 -6.02
CA LEU A 67 -14.04 -21.05 -5.07
C LEU A 67 -12.66 -21.14 -5.74
N GLU A 68 -12.57 -21.72 -6.93
CA GLU A 68 -11.33 -21.80 -7.71
C GLU A 68 -10.79 -20.41 -8.08
N SER A 69 -11.67 -19.52 -8.57
CA SER A 69 -11.27 -18.14 -8.91
C SER A 69 -10.67 -17.36 -7.76
N VAL A 70 -11.13 -17.60 -6.54
CA VAL A 70 -10.57 -16.97 -5.32
C VAL A 70 -9.18 -17.53 -5.02
N MET A 71 -8.99 -18.85 -5.13
CA MET A 71 -7.69 -19.47 -4.89
C MET A 71 -6.64 -19.07 -5.95
N GLU A 72 -7.04 -18.97 -7.22
CA GLU A 72 -6.17 -18.47 -8.30
C GLU A 72 -5.80 -17.00 -8.07
N ALA A 73 -6.77 -16.16 -7.74
CA ALA A 73 -6.52 -14.75 -7.44
C ALA A 73 -5.59 -14.58 -6.22
N ARG A 74 -5.74 -15.43 -5.19
CA ARG A 74 -4.82 -15.47 -4.05
C ARG A 74 -3.39 -15.85 -4.48
N ALA A 75 -3.25 -16.93 -5.25
CA ALA A 75 -1.94 -17.38 -5.74
C ALA A 75 -1.24 -16.25 -6.53
N LYS A 76 -1.97 -15.56 -7.40
CA LYS A 76 -1.47 -14.42 -8.15
C LYS A 76 -1.10 -13.24 -7.26
N ALA A 77 -1.94 -12.90 -6.28
CA ALA A 77 -1.69 -11.80 -5.35
C ALA A 77 -0.45 -12.03 -4.48
N THR A 78 -0.17 -13.29 -4.09
CA THR A 78 1.01 -13.65 -3.29
C THR A 78 2.27 -13.87 -4.12
N SER A 79 2.16 -14.10 -5.43
CA SER A 79 3.33 -14.25 -6.32
C SER A 79 3.99 -12.93 -6.68
N VAL A 80 3.27 -11.81 -6.63
CA VAL A 80 3.81 -10.48 -6.93
C VAL A 80 4.47 -9.92 -5.67
N GLN A 81 5.77 -10.18 -5.53
CA GLN A 81 6.58 -9.63 -4.45
C GLN A 81 7.34 -8.40 -4.94
N VAL A 82 7.27 -7.31 -4.18
CA VAL A 82 7.93 -6.05 -4.51
C VAL A 82 8.57 -5.48 -3.26
N SER A 83 9.90 -5.35 -3.25
CA SER A 83 10.59 -4.74 -2.12
C SER A 83 10.54 -3.20 -2.18
N ALA A 84 10.60 -2.52 -1.03
CA ALA A 84 10.61 -1.07 -0.94
C ALA A 84 11.73 -0.39 -1.73
N ASN A 85 12.87 -1.08 -1.89
CA ASN A 85 14.04 -0.56 -2.61
C ASN A 85 13.90 -0.69 -4.13
N ASP A 86 13.04 -1.59 -4.59
CA ASP A 86 12.90 -1.98 -5.99
C ASP A 86 11.51 -1.60 -6.56
N LEU A 87 10.81 -0.74 -5.84
CA LEU A 87 9.46 -0.31 -6.17
C LEU A 87 9.49 0.72 -7.31
N THR A 88 9.10 0.27 -8.50
CA THR A 88 8.87 1.13 -9.67
C THR A 88 7.38 1.38 -9.89
N PRO A 89 6.97 2.40 -10.65
CA PRO A 89 5.56 2.62 -11.00
C PRO A 89 4.89 1.39 -11.62
N GLU A 90 5.61 0.65 -12.48
CA GLU A 90 5.12 -0.56 -13.16
C GLU A 90 4.90 -1.71 -12.16
N LYS A 91 5.87 -1.92 -11.26
CA LYS A 91 5.77 -2.94 -10.20
C LYS A 91 4.64 -2.62 -9.23
N LEU A 92 4.50 -1.35 -8.83
CA LEU A 92 3.39 -0.92 -7.98
C LEU A 92 2.04 -1.16 -8.66
N LYS A 93 1.92 -0.82 -9.94
CA LYS A 93 0.70 -1.06 -10.73
C LYS A 93 0.38 -2.55 -10.86
N ALA A 94 1.39 -3.40 -11.10
CA ALA A 94 1.22 -4.85 -11.17
C ALA A 94 0.75 -5.42 -9.81
N PHE A 95 1.34 -4.95 -8.71
CA PHE A 95 0.92 -5.30 -7.36
C PHE A 95 -0.54 -4.87 -7.10
N GLU A 96 -0.91 -3.63 -7.39
CA GLU A 96 -2.28 -3.14 -7.23
C GLU A 96 -3.29 -3.95 -8.06
N ALA A 97 -2.94 -4.30 -9.30
CA ALA A 97 -3.80 -5.10 -10.17
C ALA A 97 -4.03 -6.51 -9.60
N ALA A 98 -2.99 -7.19 -9.12
CA ALA A 98 -3.10 -8.51 -8.52
C ALA A 98 -3.93 -8.48 -7.22
N GLN A 99 -3.68 -7.50 -6.36
CA GLN A 99 -4.44 -7.29 -5.13
C GLN A 99 -5.90 -6.91 -5.39
N GLY A 100 -6.16 -6.13 -6.44
CA GLY A 100 -7.51 -5.79 -6.90
C GLY A 100 -8.30 -7.00 -7.41
N GLN A 101 -7.63 -7.93 -8.13
CA GLN A 101 -8.25 -9.18 -8.56
C GLN A 101 -8.68 -10.05 -7.38
N LEU A 102 -7.83 -10.20 -6.37
CA LEU A 102 -8.19 -10.94 -5.14
C LEU A 102 -9.37 -10.29 -4.42
N ARG A 103 -9.37 -8.97 -4.28
CA ARG A 103 -10.50 -8.23 -3.68
C ARG A 103 -11.80 -8.47 -4.44
N GLY A 104 -11.76 -8.42 -5.78
CA GLY A 104 -12.92 -8.69 -6.63
C GLY A 104 -13.43 -10.13 -6.50
N ALA A 105 -12.53 -11.11 -6.46
CA ALA A 105 -12.88 -12.51 -6.27
C ALA A 105 -13.52 -12.76 -4.90
N LEU A 106 -12.97 -12.19 -3.82
CA LEU A 106 -13.56 -12.24 -2.48
C LEU A 106 -14.94 -11.59 -2.44
N GLY A 107 -15.13 -10.45 -3.10
CA GLY A 107 -16.44 -9.81 -3.21
C GLY A 107 -17.49 -10.72 -3.87
N ARG A 108 -17.13 -11.43 -4.94
CA ARG A 108 -18.03 -12.42 -5.58
C ARG A 108 -18.34 -13.58 -4.65
N LEU A 109 -17.35 -14.12 -3.93
CA LEU A 109 -17.55 -15.20 -2.97
C LEU A 109 -18.53 -14.80 -1.85
N LEU A 110 -18.38 -13.60 -1.32
CA LEU A 110 -19.29 -13.07 -0.29
C LEU A 110 -20.71 -12.85 -0.86
N ALA A 111 -20.85 -12.41 -2.12
CA ALA A 111 -22.14 -12.28 -2.78
C ALA A 111 -22.83 -13.65 -2.99
N VAL A 112 -22.07 -14.70 -3.33
CA VAL A 112 -22.59 -16.07 -3.41
C VAL A 112 -23.11 -16.53 -2.04
N ALA A 113 -22.38 -16.24 -0.96
CA ALA A 113 -22.77 -16.63 0.39
C ALA A 113 -24.15 -16.07 0.82
N GLU A 114 -24.61 -14.97 0.18
CA GLU A 114 -25.96 -14.43 0.44
C GLU A 114 -27.09 -15.43 0.09
N ASN A 115 -26.84 -16.34 -0.85
CA ASN A 115 -27.82 -17.38 -1.25
C ASN A 115 -27.86 -18.58 -0.32
N TYR A 116 -26.97 -18.63 0.70
CA TYR A 116 -26.83 -19.75 1.64
C TYR A 116 -27.08 -19.30 3.09
N PRO A 117 -28.36 -19.26 3.56
CA PRO A 117 -28.69 -18.75 4.90
C PRO A 117 -27.98 -19.47 6.04
N GLN A 118 -27.74 -20.78 5.89
CA GLN A 118 -27.04 -21.58 6.90
C GLN A 118 -25.55 -21.19 7.01
N LEU A 119 -24.91 -20.83 5.89
CA LEU A 119 -23.55 -20.30 5.88
C LEU A 119 -23.49 -18.93 6.58
N LYS A 120 -24.43 -18.04 6.29
CA LYS A 120 -24.53 -16.73 6.95
C LYS A 120 -24.74 -16.84 8.47
N ALA A 121 -25.44 -17.88 8.92
CA ALA A 121 -25.64 -18.15 10.34
C ALA A 121 -24.41 -18.79 11.01
N ASN A 122 -23.45 -19.31 10.22
CA ASN A 122 -22.24 -19.94 10.76
C ASN A 122 -21.33 -18.89 11.42
N GLU A 123 -20.93 -19.16 12.67
CA GLU A 123 -20.13 -18.25 13.48
C GLU A 123 -18.73 -18.03 12.87
N ASN A 124 -18.06 -19.11 12.44
CA ASN A 124 -16.74 -19.02 11.81
C ASN A 124 -16.76 -18.17 10.54
N PHE A 125 -17.83 -18.29 9.73
CA PHE A 125 -17.98 -17.46 8.53
C PHE A 125 -18.11 -15.98 8.87
N ARG A 126 -18.94 -15.64 9.86
CA ARG A 126 -19.10 -14.23 10.30
C ARG A 126 -17.83 -13.65 10.88
N ASP A 127 -17.09 -14.45 11.66
CA ASP A 127 -15.79 -14.01 12.21
C ASP A 127 -14.77 -13.78 11.13
N LEU A 128 -14.67 -14.65 10.12
CA LEU A 128 -13.80 -14.48 8.97
C LEU A 128 -14.18 -13.26 8.14
N GLN A 129 -15.47 -13.02 7.93
CA GLN A 129 -15.97 -11.82 7.26
C GLN A 129 -15.57 -10.56 8.02
N ALA A 130 -15.80 -10.50 9.33
CA ALA A 130 -15.40 -9.37 10.18
C ALA A 130 -13.87 -9.13 10.17
N GLN A 131 -13.07 -10.22 10.16
CA GLN A 131 -11.62 -10.11 10.05
C GLN A 131 -11.17 -9.56 8.68
N LEU A 132 -11.83 -9.97 7.58
CA LEU A 132 -11.57 -9.43 6.25
C LEU A 132 -11.90 -7.95 6.16
N GLU A 133 -13.08 -7.53 6.65
CA GLU A 133 -13.49 -6.12 6.69
C GLU A 133 -12.50 -5.29 7.52
N GLY A 134 -12.12 -5.78 8.69
CA GLY A 134 -11.09 -5.15 9.52
C GLY A 134 -9.73 -5.06 8.83
N THR A 135 -9.36 -6.05 8.01
CA THR A 135 -8.12 -6.05 7.24
C THR A 135 -8.17 -5.04 6.09
N GLU A 136 -9.29 -4.91 5.37
CA GLU A 136 -9.47 -3.88 4.33
C GLU A 136 -9.31 -2.46 4.92
N ASN A 137 -9.85 -2.19 6.10
CA ASN A 137 -9.66 -0.93 6.79
C ASN A 137 -8.18 -0.68 7.15
N ARG A 138 -7.46 -1.70 7.62
CA ARG A 138 -6.02 -1.59 7.91
C ARG A 138 -5.19 -1.39 6.65
N ILE A 139 -5.54 -2.05 5.53
CA ILE A 139 -4.92 -1.82 4.23
C ILE A 139 -5.08 -0.35 3.82
N ALA A 140 -6.27 0.23 3.95
CA ALA A 140 -6.50 1.63 3.62
C ALA A 140 -5.65 2.59 4.49
N ILE A 141 -5.52 2.30 5.78
CA ILE A 141 -4.67 3.07 6.70
C ILE A 141 -3.19 2.92 6.34
N ALA A 142 -2.72 1.70 6.10
CA ALA A 142 -1.33 1.43 5.73
C ALA A 142 -0.95 2.12 4.42
N ARG A 143 -1.81 2.06 3.39
CA ARG A 143 -1.61 2.78 2.13
C ARG A 143 -1.50 4.29 2.33
N ARG A 144 -2.35 4.87 3.16
CA ARG A 144 -2.29 6.31 3.47
C ARG A 144 -0.96 6.68 4.14
N ARG A 145 -0.52 5.92 5.16
CA ARG A 145 0.77 6.15 5.83
C ARG A 145 1.95 6.02 4.86
N TYR A 146 1.90 5.05 3.96
CA TYR A 146 2.90 4.91 2.92
C TYR A 146 2.94 6.13 2.01
N ILE A 147 1.78 6.63 1.54
CA ILE A 147 1.69 7.84 0.70
C ILE A 147 2.28 9.05 1.42
N GLU A 148 1.96 9.26 2.70
CA GLU A 148 2.51 10.35 3.52
C GLU A 148 4.03 10.24 3.65
N ALA A 149 4.57 9.05 3.88
CA ALA A 149 6.01 8.81 3.96
C ALA A 149 6.71 9.08 2.62
N VAL A 150 6.13 8.61 1.50
CA VAL A 150 6.65 8.86 0.15
C VAL A 150 6.60 10.35 -0.18
N GLN A 151 5.54 11.06 0.15
CA GLN A 151 5.45 12.51 -0.05
C GLN A 151 6.56 13.24 0.72
N GLY A 152 6.77 12.88 1.98
CA GLY A 152 7.85 13.44 2.79
C GLY A 152 9.22 13.19 2.16
N PHE A 153 9.50 11.96 1.73
CA PHE A 153 10.74 11.60 1.04
C PHE A 153 10.90 12.36 -0.29
N ASN A 154 9.88 12.38 -1.12
CA ASN A 154 9.93 13.04 -2.42
C ASN A 154 10.18 14.55 -2.28
N ASN A 155 9.59 15.21 -1.28
CA ASN A 155 9.87 16.60 -0.97
C ASN A 155 11.35 16.82 -0.63
N LEU A 156 11.96 15.95 0.20
CA LEU A 156 13.37 16.07 0.57
C LEU A 156 14.30 15.90 -0.63
N VAL A 157 13.98 15.05 -1.58
CA VAL A 157 14.86 14.79 -2.75
C VAL A 157 14.65 15.78 -3.90
N THR A 158 13.50 16.50 -3.94
CA THR A 158 13.16 17.40 -5.07
C THR A 158 13.16 18.89 -4.72
N VAL A 159 12.95 19.26 -3.44
CA VAL A 159 12.78 20.66 -3.03
C VAL A 159 14.03 21.18 -2.32
N PRO A 160 14.57 22.37 -2.70
CA PRO A 160 15.68 23.01 -2.00
C PRO A 160 15.31 23.39 -0.55
N PRO A 161 16.28 23.42 0.37
CA PRO A 161 17.73 23.20 0.19
C PRO A 161 18.15 21.73 0.16
N THR A 162 17.30 20.78 0.59
CA THR A 162 17.65 19.36 0.77
C THR A 162 17.92 18.65 -0.56
N SER A 163 17.28 19.08 -1.66
CA SER A 163 17.55 18.56 -3.00
C SER A 163 19.00 18.81 -3.47
N TRP A 164 19.65 19.86 -2.98
CA TRP A 164 21.09 20.10 -3.28
C TRP A 164 21.95 19.05 -2.58
N THR A 165 21.64 18.71 -1.34
CA THR A 165 22.31 17.62 -0.60
C THR A 165 22.06 16.28 -1.30
N ASN A 166 20.83 16.04 -1.78
CA ASN A 166 20.51 14.85 -2.55
C ASN A 166 21.33 14.73 -3.83
N SER A 167 21.42 15.81 -4.64
CA SER A 167 22.14 15.80 -5.91
C SER A 167 23.65 15.56 -5.72
N MET A 168 24.22 16.05 -4.62
CA MET A 168 25.65 15.95 -4.34
C MET A 168 26.04 14.59 -3.73
N PHE A 169 25.26 14.07 -2.80
CA PHE A 169 25.66 12.93 -1.96
C PHE A 169 24.85 11.65 -2.20
N TYR A 170 23.53 11.73 -2.45
CA TYR A 170 22.65 10.56 -2.45
C TYR A 170 22.13 10.16 -3.82
N LYS A 171 21.87 11.12 -4.71
CA LYS A 171 21.34 10.92 -6.07
C LYS A 171 20.07 10.05 -6.09
N LYS A 172 19.24 10.14 -5.04
CA LYS A 172 17.99 9.41 -4.91
C LYS A 172 16.93 9.99 -5.85
N GLN A 173 16.11 9.07 -6.42
CA GLN A 173 14.98 9.43 -7.27
C GLN A 173 13.68 9.44 -6.43
N PRO A 174 12.69 10.24 -6.83
CA PRO A 174 11.37 10.19 -6.22
C PRO A 174 10.76 8.80 -6.30
N LYS A 175 10.10 8.36 -5.24
CA LYS A 175 9.43 7.06 -5.16
C LYS A 175 7.98 7.16 -5.61
N PRO A 176 7.41 6.08 -6.21
CA PRO A 176 6.04 6.06 -6.69
C PRO A 176 5.04 6.01 -5.53
N GLN A 177 3.84 6.54 -5.78
CA GLN A 177 2.72 6.53 -4.82
C GLN A 177 1.56 5.73 -5.38
N PHE A 178 0.73 5.19 -4.49
CA PHE A 178 -0.57 4.66 -4.86
C PHE A 178 -1.44 5.74 -5.50
N GLN A 179 -2.10 5.39 -6.59
CA GLN A 179 -3.06 6.25 -7.26
C GLN A 179 -4.49 5.77 -6.99
N ALA A 180 -5.47 6.67 -7.14
CA ALA A 180 -6.87 6.27 -7.12
C ALA A 180 -7.15 5.37 -8.32
N THR A 181 -7.58 4.14 -8.06
CA THR A 181 -7.83 3.13 -9.10
C THR A 181 -9.23 3.22 -9.71
N THR A 182 -10.09 4.11 -9.19
CA THR A 182 -11.44 4.30 -9.74
C THR A 182 -11.35 5.28 -10.91
N PRO A 183 -11.72 4.88 -12.14
CA PRO A 183 -11.66 5.76 -13.32
C PRO A 183 -12.46 7.06 -13.14
N ASP A 184 -13.48 7.02 -12.29
CA ASP A 184 -14.38 8.16 -11.99
C ASP A 184 -14.05 8.88 -10.66
N ALA A 185 -12.91 8.58 -10.02
CA ALA A 185 -12.53 9.24 -8.75
C ALA A 185 -12.36 10.78 -8.90
N ALA A 186 -12.12 11.26 -10.12
CA ALA A 186 -11.99 12.68 -10.43
C ALA A 186 -13.34 13.36 -10.77
N THR A 187 -14.40 12.58 -10.99
CA THR A 187 -15.74 13.11 -11.31
C THR A 187 -16.70 12.81 -10.17
N ALA A 188 -17.21 13.86 -9.53
CA ALA A 188 -18.27 13.70 -8.53
C ALA A 188 -19.48 13.01 -9.18
N PRO A 189 -20.12 12.02 -8.54
CA PRO A 189 -21.31 11.38 -9.06
C PRO A 189 -22.40 12.43 -9.28
N LYS A 190 -22.96 12.48 -10.50
CA LYS A 190 -24.12 13.34 -10.78
C LYS A 190 -25.33 12.75 -10.07
N VAL A 191 -25.73 13.37 -8.98
CA VAL A 191 -26.99 13.04 -8.30
C VAL A 191 -28.12 13.59 -9.18
N LYS A 192 -28.94 12.71 -9.74
CA LYS A 192 -30.24 13.08 -10.34
C LYS A 192 -31.29 12.93 -9.25
N PHE A 193 -31.94 14.03 -8.90
CA PHE A 193 -33.13 14.04 -8.07
C PHE A 193 -34.35 13.73 -8.93
#